data_635310f68a66409d96385b85d5fda580
#
_entry.id   635310f68a66409d96385b85d5fda580
#
_cell.length_a   1.000
_cell.length_b   1.000
_cell.length_c   1.000
_cell.angle_alpha   90.00
_cell.angle_beta   90.00
_cell.angle_gamma   90.00
#
_symmetry.space_group_name_H-M   'P 1'
#
loop_
_entity.id
_entity.type
_entity.pdbx_description
1 polymer ?
#
loop_
_entity_poly.entity_id
_entity_poly.type
_entity_poly.pdbx_seq_one_letter_code
_entity_poly.pdbx_strand_id
1 'polypeptide(L)'
;MLSWWGIVRLGLVQMALGAVVVLTTSTLNRVMVVELALPALLPGALVALHYVVQLSRPTMGYGSDVWQRRTPWIVGGMTCLAAGGALAAASVVWMTSQPSASMALAAIAFALIGLGVSAAGTSLLALLAKRVAPARRGAAAAVVWMMMIAGFALTAGLAGHFLDPYSPARLLAVAATVSALAWLLAVVALAGLERGTASVTPTPATPSAATETGLSWQAFGQALAQVWREPQARHFTIFVFVSMLAYSSQDLILEPFAGAAFGMTPGQSTQLAGVQHGGVLLGMVAVALATAWGARHRQHRWGPAMASLRGWTLLGCAASALALLALVAAGAVGPAWPLHPTVFALGVANGAFSIGAIGSMMMLADQGRRAREGTRMGLWGAAQAMAFALGGLLGTGAADLARALWADPGTAYASVFALEALLFGLSAWLAMRITTGPAAAPAARAYPHPTLPAQGDHA
;
A
#
# COMPACT_ATOMS: atom_id res chain seq x y z
N MET A 1 -7.63 -1.66 -25.94
CA MET A 1 -6.78 -2.11 -24.82
C MET A 1 -5.64 -1.12 -24.64
N LEU A 2 -5.22 -0.86 -23.38
CA LEU A 2 -4.11 0.05 -23.09
C LEU A 2 -2.78 -0.55 -23.54
N SER A 3 -1.94 0.31 -24.17
CA SER A 3 -0.55 0.03 -24.42
C SER A 3 0.29 0.11 -23.13
N TRP A 4 1.54 -0.28 -23.14
CA TRP A 4 2.47 -0.08 -22.02
C TRP A 4 2.61 1.39 -21.64
N TRP A 5 2.61 2.29 -22.61
CA TRP A 5 2.59 3.73 -22.35
C TRP A 5 1.34 4.17 -21.56
N GLY A 6 0.16 3.62 -21.89
CA GLY A 6 -1.06 3.87 -21.12
C GLY A 6 -0.97 3.36 -19.68
N ILE A 7 -0.31 2.21 -19.46
CA ILE A 7 -0.05 1.68 -18.12
C ILE A 7 0.89 2.61 -17.32
N VAL A 8 1.96 3.09 -17.96
CA VAL A 8 2.88 4.05 -17.33
C VAL A 8 2.15 5.35 -16.96
N ARG A 9 1.26 5.85 -17.80
CA ARG A 9 0.43 7.04 -17.49
C ARG A 9 -0.48 6.81 -16.27
N LEU A 10 -1.07 5.63 -16.13
CA LEU A 10 -1.80 5.27 -14.89
C LEU A 10 -0.85 5.18 -13.70
N GLY A 11 0.37 4.68 -13.90
CA GLY A 11 1.42 4.67 -12.89
C GLY A 11 1.81 6.08 -12.43
N LEU A 12 1.86 7.07 -13.34
CA LEU A 12 2.11 8.48 -12.98
C LEU A 12 1.02 9.06 -12.07
N VAL A 13 -0.24 8.67 -12.28
CA VAL A 13 -1.32 9.06 -11.37
C VAL A 13 -1.11 8.45 -9.99
N GLN A 14 -0.73 7.18 -9.92
CA GLN A 14 -0.47 6.51 -8.65
C GLN A 14 0.77 7.10 -7.95
N MET A 15 1.79 7.47 -8.72
CA MET A 15 2.97 8.20 -8.24
C MET A 15 2.58 9.56 -7.63
N ALA A 16 1.71 10.32 -8.29
CA ALA A 16 1.18 11.58 -7.81
C ALA A 16 0.36 11.41 -6.52
N LEU A 17 -0.45 10.35 -6.43
CA LEU A 17 -1.18 10.00 -5.22
C LEU A 17 -0.20 9.74 -4.06
N GLY A 18 0.83 8.92 -4.31
CA GLY A 18 1.87 8.62 -3.34
C GLY A 18 2.59 9.88 -2.84
N ALA A 19 2.89 10.83 -3.74
CA ALA A 19 3.58 12.07 -3.40
C ALA A 19 2.88 12.87 -2.29
N VAL A 20 1.56 12.98 -2.33
CA VAL A 20 0.79 13.69 -1.28
C VAL A 20 0.72 12.86 0.00
N VAL A 21 0.50 11.54 -0.13
CA VAL A 21 0.36 10.65 1.04
C VAL A 21 1.64 10.62 1.87
N VAL A 22 2.83 10.50 1.26
CA VAL A 22 4.09 10.41 2.01
C VAL A 22 4.36 11.66 2.84
N LEU A 23 4.08 12.85 2.34
CA LEU A 23 4.26 14.07 3.13
C LEU A 23 3.32 14.12 4.34
N THR A 24 2.10 13.65 4.20
CA THR A 24 1.10 13.69 5.28
C THR A 24 1.34 12.65 6.36
N THR A 25 1.76 11.44 5.99
CA THR A 25 2.01 10.35 6.95
C THR A 25 3.40 10.41 7.58
N SER A 26 4.35 11.00 6.91
CA SER A 26 5.76 11.05 7.28
C SER A 26 6.13 12.43 7.82
N THR A 27 6.28 13.43 6.97
CA THR A 27 6.77 14.76 7.35
C THR A 27 5.87 15.48 8.36
N LEU A 28 4.55 15.53 8.12
CA LEU A 28 3.63 16.22 9.04
C LEU A 28 3.53 15.50 10.39
N ASN A 29 3.54 14.16 10.38
CA ASN A 29 3.61 13.35 11.60
C ASN A 29 4.84 13.73 12.43
N ARG A 30 6.02 13.74 11.83
CA ARG A 30 7.26 14.10 12.50
C ARG A 30 7.23 15.52 13.06
N VAL A 31 6.72 16.50 12.29
CA VAL A 31 6.62 17.89 12.76
C VAL A 31 5.69 18.00 13.97
N MET A 32 4.55 17.31 13.96
CA MET A 32 3.64 17.29 15.12
C MET A 32 4.29 16.69 16.36
N VAL A 33 5.03 15.58 16.22
CA VAL A 33 5.61 14.86 17.38
C VAL A 33 6.86 15.54 17.92
N VAL A 34 7.73 16.04 17.06
CA VAL A 34 9.06 16.53 17.48
C VAL A 34 9.10 18.06 17.60
N GLU A 35 8.62 18.80 16.57
CA GLU A 35 8.67 20.27 16.59
C GLU A 35 7.58 20.88 17.48
N LEU A 36 6.37 20.29 17.44
CA LEU A 36 5.25 20.77 18.26
C LEU A 36 5.13 20.03 19.60
N ALA A 37 5.98 19.03 19.86
CA ALA A 37 5.99 18.21 21.06
C ALA A 37 4.62 17.61 21.43
N LEU A 38 3.81 17.28 20.42
CA LEU A 38 2.50 16.67 20.61
C LEU A 38 2.64 15.17 20.88
N PRO A 39 1.67 14.55 21.59
CA PRO A 39 1.62 13.10 21.73
C PRO A 39 1.59 12.42 20.34
N ALA A 40 2.41 11.40 20.14
CA ALA A 40 2.49 10.69 18.86
C ALA A 40 1.18 9.99 18.48
N LEU A 41 0.36 9.64 19.48
CA LEU A 41 -0.99 9.10 19.28
C LEU A 41 -1.88 10.04 18.46
N LEU A 42 -1.69 11.35 18.54
CA LEU A 42 -2.50 12.31 17.81
C LEU A 42 -2.32 12.21 16.29
N PRO A 43 -1.13 12.38 15.70
CA PRO A 43 -0.96 12.13 14.26
C PRO A 43 -1.27 10.68 13.89
N GLY A 44 -1.01 9.71 14.77
CA GLY A 44 -1.43 8.32 14.59
C GLY A 44 -2.94 8.18 14.41
N ALA A 45 -3.75 8.90 15.21
CA ALA A 45 -5.21 8.92 15.10
C ALA A 45 -5.68 9.58 13.80
N LEU A 46 -5.02 10.67 13.36
CA LEU A 46 -5.33 11.31 12.09
C LEU A 46 -5.04 10.39 10.90
N VAL A 47 -3.92 9.68 10.92
CA VAL A 47 -3.59 8.67 9.90
C VAL A 47 -4.56 7.49 9.97
N ALA A 48 -4.96 7.03 11.17
CA ALA A 48 -5.97 6.00 11.31
C ALA A 48 -7.32 6.44 10.72
N LEU A 49 -7.74 7.70 10.96
CA LEU A 49 -8.94 8.29 10.35
C LEU A 49 -8.86 8.24 8.81
N HIS A 50 -7.71 8.60 8.24
CA HIS A 50 -7.46 8.49 6.80
C HIS A 50 -7.70 7.05 6.27
N TYR A 51 -7.24 6.00 6.99
CA TYR A 51 -7.48 4.62 6.60
C TYR A 51 -8.92 4.16 6.85
N VAL A 52 -9.57 4.61 7.94
CA VAL A 52 -10.99 4.30 8.21
C VAL A 52 -11.88 4.85 7.10
N VAL A 53 -11.63 6.07 6.64
CA VAL A 53 -12.36 6.66 5.51
C VAL A 53 -12.16 5.84 4.23
N GLN A 54 -11.02 5.17 4.06
CA GLN A 54 -10.78 4.28 2.91
C GLN A 54 -11.66 3.02 2.89
N LEU A 55 -12.36 2.69 3.97
CA LEU A 55 -13.41 1.66 3.94
C LEU A 55 -14.57 2.03 3.00
N SER A 56 -14.67 3.31 2.56
CA SER A 56 -15.59 3.77 1.53
C SER A 56 -15.23 3.32 0.09
N ARG A 57 -14.10 2.63 -0.12
CA ARG A 57 -13.67 2.17 -1.46
C ARG A 57 -14.73 1.41 -2.25
N PRO A 58 -15.55 0.50 -1.66
CA PRO A 58 -16.60 -0.19 -2.40
C PRO A 58 -17.64 0.76 -2.97
N THR A 59 -18.04 1.79 -2.21
CA THR A 59 -19.03 2.79 -2.66
C THR A 59 -18.48 3.67 -3.78
N MET A 60 -17.18 4.04 -3.71
CA MET A 60 -16.51 4.80 -4.79
C MET A 60 -16.36 3.97 -6.05
N GLY A 61 -16.07 2.67 -5.91
CA GLY A 61 -16.03 1.72 -7.03
C GLY A 61 -17.39 1.63 -7.73
N TYR A 62 -18.45 1.42 -6.97
CA TYR A 62 -19.82 1.36 -7.48
C TYR A 62 -20.21 2.64 -8.22
N GLY A 63 -19.97 3.81 -7.61
CA GLY A 63 -20.24 5.11 -8.24
C GLY A 63 -19.53 5.26 -9.60
N SER A 64 -18.25 4.86 -9.67
CA SER A 64 -17.48 4.91 -10.91
C SER A 64 -17.97 3.94 -11.98
N ASP A 65 -18.60 2.82 -11.60
CA ASP A 65 -19.17 1.86 -12.51
C ASP A 65 -20.51 2.34 -13.08
N VAL A 66 -21.37 2.94 -12.26
CA VAL A 66 -22.66 3.53 -12.66
C VAL A 66 -22.46 4.65 -13.68
N TRP A 67 -21.50 5.53 -13.46
CA TRP A 67 -21.23 6.66 -14.37
C TRP A 67 -20.47 6.25 -15.63
N GLN A 68 -20.01 5.00 -15.75
CA GLN A 68 -19.25 4.44 -16.87
C GLN A 68 -17.99 5.22 -17.28
N ARG A 69 -17.68 6.33 -16.63
CA ARG A 69 -16.50 7.16 -16.80
C ARG A 69 -15.70 7.18 -15.50
N ARG A 70 -14.45 6.76 -15.55
CA ARG A 70 -13.57 6.68 -14.37
C ARG A 70 -12.67 7.90 -14.21
N THR A 71 -12.33 8.57 -15.31
CA THR A 71 -11.49 9.78 -15.28
C THR A 71 -12.04 10.87 -14.34
N PRO A 72 -13.35 11.23 -14.33
CA PRO A 72 -13.86 12.24 -13.40
C PRO A 72 -13.69 11.83 -11.92
N TRP A 73 -13.87 10.55 -11.60
CA TRP A 73 -13.66 10.04 -10.24
C TRP A 73 -12.20 10.09 -9.80
N ILE A 74 -11.26 9.80 -10.73
CA ILE A 74 -9.83 9.90 -10.47
C ILE A 74 -9.44 11.38 -10.28
N VAL A 75 -9.88 12.26 -11.16
CA VAL A 75 -9.58 13.70 -11.06
C VAL A 75 -10.20 14.31 -9.80
N GLY A 76 -11.48 14.02 -9.51
CA GLY A 76 -12.15 14.46 -8.28
C GLY A 76 -11.46 13.95 -7.02
N GLY A 77 -11.08 12.67 -7.01
CA GLY A 77 -10.31 12.07 -5.92
C GLY A 77 -8.94 12.74 -5.73
N MET A 78 -8.22 13.01 -6.83
CA MET A 78 -6.94 13.74 -6.77
C MET A 78 -7.10 15.18 -6.31
N THR A 79 -8.23 15.83 -6.63
CA THR A 79 -8.55 17.17 -6.12
C THR A 79 -8.78 17.14 -4.61
N CYS A 80 -9.59 16.19 -4.11
CA CYS A 80 -9.78 16.00 -2.66
C CYS A 80 -8.46 15.70 -1.95
N LEU A 81 -7.63 14.84 -2.55
CA LEU A 81 -6.32 14.48 -2.00
C LEU A 81 -5.38 15.68 -1.91
N ALA A 82 -5.24 16.46 -3.00
CA ALA A 82 -4.37 17.64 -3.05
C ALA A 82 -4.84 18.72 -2.08
N ALA A 83 -6.15 19.01 -2.05
CA ALA A 83 -6.74 19.95 -1.09
C ALA A 83 -6.51 19.47 0.35
N GLY A 84 -6.76 18.19 0.63
CA GLY A 84 -6.51 17.57 1.94
C GLY A 84 -5.04 17.70 2.36
N GLY A 85 -4.09 17.45 1.47
CA GLY A 85 -2.65 17.57 1.76
C GLY A 85 -2.24 19.00 2.10
N ALA A 86 -2.71 20.00 1.35
CA ALA A 86 -2.45 21.40 1.63
C ALA A 86 -3.11 21.85 2.95
N LEU A 87 -4.37 21.46 3.20
CA LEU A 87 -5.08 21.75 4.44
C LEU A 87 -4.44 21.08 5.67
N ALA A 88 -3.92 19.87 5.52
CA ALA A 88 -3.20 19.19 6.58
C ALA A 88 -1.93 19.96 6.98
N ALA A 89 -1.16 20.45 6.01
CA ALA A 89 -0.01 21.30 6.31
C ALA A 89 -0.42 22.62 6.97
N ALA A 90 -1.48 23.28 6.48
CA ALA A 90 -2.01 24.49 7.08
C ALA A 90 -2.46 24.26 8.53
N SER A 91 -3.13 23.14 8.81
CA SER A 91 -3.57 22.80 10.17
C SER A 91 -2.38 22.65 11.14
N VAL A 92 -1.28 22.01 10.70
CA VAL A 92 -0.07 21.84 11.50
C VAL A 92 0.58 23.20 11.80
N VAL A 93 0.65 24.08 10.81
CA VAL A 93 1.23 25.45 10.99
C VAL A 93 0.42 26.29 11.98
N TRP A 94 -0.92 26.17 11.97
CA TRP A 94 -1.79 26.96 12.85
C TRP A 94 -2.00 26.33 14.24
N MET A 95 -1.46 25.13 14.48
CA MET A 95 -1.73 24.36 15.71
C MET A 95 -1.22 25.05 16.97
N THR A 96 -0.18 25.89 16.87
CA THR A 96 0.34 26.68 17.98
C THR A 96 -0.53 27.90 18.32
N SER A 97 -1.19 28.51 17.32
CA SER A 97 -1.98 29.73 17.50
C SER A 97 -3.47 29.45 17.79
N GLN A 98 -4.03 28.42 17.20
CA GLN A 98 -5.44 28.06 17.30
C GLN A 98 -5.62 26.53 17.43
N PRO A 99 -5.29 25.91 18.57
CA PRO A 99 -5.21 24.44 18.70
C PRO A 99 -6.51 23.72 18.36
N SER A 100 -7.67 24.19 18.88
CA SER A 100 -8.96 23.51 18.66
C SER A 100 -9.43 23.57 17.21
N ALA A 101 -9.34 24.75 16.58
CA ALA A 101 -9.71 24.95 15.19
C ALA A 101 -8.78 24.17 14.25
N SER A 102 -7.47 24.16 14.54
CA SER A 102 -6.48 23.42 13.77
C SER A 102 -6.68 21.91 13.88
N MET A 103 -7.08 21.41 15.04
CA MET A 103 -7.41 19.98 15.22
C MET A 103 -8.61 19.57 14.36
N ALA A 104 -9.67 20.38 14.37
CA ALA A 104 -10.84 20.12 13.51
C ALA A 104 -10.45 20.18 12.04
N LEU A 105 -9.61 21.15 11.64
CA LEU A 105 -9.10 21.26 10.28
C LEU A 105 -8.24 20.07 9.90
N ALA A 106 -7.38 19.57 10.80
CA ALA A 106 -6.57 18.38 10.58
C ALA A 106 -7.46 17.13 10.35
N ALA A 107 -8.50 16.94 11.17
CA ALA A 107 -9.43 15.83 11.00
C ALA A 107 -10.14 15.89 9.64
N ILE A 108 -10.62 17.06 9.23
CA ILE A 108 -11.23 17.28 7.91
C ILE A 108 -10.22 17.00 6.80
N ALA A 109 -8.98 17.49 6.92
CA ALA A 109 -7.92 17.32 5.95
C ALA A 109 -7.58 15.82 5.74
N PHE A 110 -7.38 15.08 6.83
CA PHE A 110 -7.09 13.64 6.75
C PHE A 110 -8.28 12.82 6.25
N ALA A 111 -9.52 13.23 6.55
CA ALA A 111 -10.71 12.65 5.94
C ALA A 111 -10.76 12.89 4.42
N LEU A 112 -10.45 14.10 3.95
CA LEU A 112 -10.36 14.44 2.52
C LEU A 112 -9.27 13.63 1.82
N ILE A 113 -8.10 13.44 2.47
CA ILE A 113 -7.03 12.60 1.96
C ILE A 113 -7.53 11.15 1.81
N GLY A 114 -8.23 10.62 2.82
CA GLY A 114 -8.82 9.27 2.78
C GLY A 114 -9.84 9.10 1.66
N LEU A 115 -10.74 10.06 1.49
CA LEU A 115 -11.72 10.08 0.38
C LEU A 115 -11.03 10.17 -0.98
N GLY A 116 -10.01 11.03 -1.09
CA GLY A 116 -9.24 11.21 -2.31
C GLY A 116 -8.53 9.92 -2.75
N VAL A 117 -7.83 9.26 -1.80
CA VAL A 117 -7.19 7.95 -2.05
C VAL A 117 -8.21 6.89 -2.42
N SER A 118 -9.38 6.88 -1.76
CA SER A 118 -10.45 5.93 -2.06
C SER A 118 -11.00 6.11 -3.47
N ALA A 119 -11.36 7.32 -3.83
CA ALA A 119 -11.95 7.63 -5.13
C ALA A 119 -10.95 7.44 -6.28
N ALA A 120 -9.76 8.06 -6.16
CA ALA A 120 -8.73 7.99 -7.20
C ALA A 120 -8.15 6.58 -7.34
N GLY A 121 -7.72 5.97 -6.25
CA GLY A 121 -7.07 4.66 -6.26
C GLY A 121 -7.99 3.54 -6.74
N THR A 122 -9.23 3.49 -6.25
CA THR A 122 -10.21 2.46 -6.65
C THR A 122 -10.59 2.60 -8.13
N SER A 123 -10.88 3.83 -8.58
CA SER A 123 -11.25 4.09 -9.97
C SER A 123 -10.09 3.82 -10.94
N LEU A 124 -8.85 4.11 -10.54
CA LEU A 124 -7.65 3.81 -11.31
C LEU A 124 -7.45 2.30 -11.49
N LEU A 125 -7.55 1.53 -10.39
CA LEU A 125 -7.42 0.07 -10.45
C LEU A 125 -8.55 -0.57 -11.28
N ALA A 126 -9.77 -0.05 -11.18
CA ALA A 126 -10.88 -0.47 -12.01
C ALA A 126 -10.67 -0.15 -13.50
N LEU A 127 -10.08 1.02 -13.82
CA LEU A 127 -9.71 1.38 -15.19
C LEU A 127 -8.63 0.45 -15.74
N LEU A 128 -7.61 0.14 -14.94
CA LEU A 128 -6.56 -0.81 -15.28
C LEU A 128 -7.14 -2.20 -15.56
N ALA A 129 -7.98 -2.71 -14.66
CA ALA A 129 -8.60 -4.03 -14.80
C ALA A 129 -9.47 -4.15 -16.06
N LYS A 130 -10.20 -3.07 -16.43
CA LYS A 130 -11.07 -3.05 -17.61
C LYS A 130 -10.30 -2.89 -18.92
N ARG A 131 -9.21 -2.12 -18.91
CA ARG A 131 -8.53 -1.67 -20.15
C ARG A 131 -7.24 -2.41 -20.46
N VAL A 132 -6.68 -3.18 -19.52
CA VAL A 132 -5.48 -3.97 -19.73
C VAL A 132 -5.85 -5.42 -20.05
N ALA A 133 -5.17 -6.00 -21.04
CA ALA A 133 -5.36 -7.40 -21.43
C ALA A 133 -5.17 -8.34 -20.23
N PRO A 134 -6.01 -9.38 -20.04
CA PRO A 134 -5.95 -10.28 -18.89
C PRO A 134 -4.54 -10.82 -18.60
N ALA A 135 -3.82 -11.26 -19.65
CA ALA A 135 -2.46 -11.80 -19.52
C ALA A 135 -1.42 -10.78 -18.99
N ARG A 136 -1.70 -9.46 -19.05
CA ARG A 136 -0.79 -8.41 -18.61
C ARG A 136 -1.22 -7.67 -17.35
N ARG A 137 -2.42 -7.98 -16.78
CA ARG A 137 -2.98 -7.27 -15.62
C ARG A 137 -2.08 -7.33 -14.42
N GLY A 138 -1.51 -8.49 -14.09
CA GLY A 138 -0.60 -8.66 -12.96
C GLY A 138 0.66 -7.80 -13.09
N ALA A 139 1.31 -7.82 -14.26
CA ALA A 139 2.48 -7.00 -14.51
C ALA A 139 2.16 -5.49 -14.49
N ALA A 140 1.01 -5.10 -15.06
CA ALA A 140 0.55 -3.71 -15.03
C ALA A 140 0.27 -3.21 -13.61
N ALA A 141 -0.37 -4.02 -12.77
CA ALA A 141 -0.59 -3.69 -11.37
C ALA A 141 0.73 -3.54 -10.60
N ALA A 142 1.69 -4.43 -10.83
CA ALA A 142 3.02 -4.34 -10.22
C ALA A 142 3.74 -3.05 -10.63
N VAL A 143 3.72 -2.67 -11.92
CA VAL A 143 4.33 -1.43 -12.41
C VAL A 143 3.68 -0.22 -11.75
N VAL A 144 2.35 -0.15 -11.70
CA VAL A 144 1.60 0.96 -11.09
C VAL A 144 1.92 1.07 -9.60
N TRP A 145 2.05 -0.05 -8.89
CA TRP A 145 2.41 -0.07 -7.48
C TRP A 145 3.86 0.38 -7.24
N MET A 146 4.81 -0.12 -8.04
CA MET A 146 6.20 0.33 -7.98
C MET A 146 6.34 1.83 -8.26
N MET A 147 5.57 2.37 -9.21
CA MET A 147 5.54 3.81 -9.48
C MET A 147 4.99 4.61 -8.30
N MET A 148 4.05 4.08 -7.52
CA MET A 148 3.61 4.72 -6.27
C MET A 148 4.77 4.83 -5.27
N ILE A 149 5.49 3.74 -5.06
CA ILE A 149 6.66 3.72 -4.15
C ILE A 149 7.77 4.65 -4.66
N ALA A 150 7.99 4.71 -5.98
CA ALA A 150 8.90 5.69 -6.57
C ALA A 150 8.44 7.13 -6.28
N GLY A 151 7.12 7.37 -6.27
CA GLY A 151 6.53 8.65 -5.86
C GLY A 151 6.85 9.00 -4.40
N PHE A 152 6.74 8.03 -3.50
CA PHE A 152 7.15 8.22 -2.09
C PHE A 152 8.63 8.60 -1.99
N ALA A 153 9.52 7.82 -2.60
CA ALA A 153 10.95 8.02 -2.53
C ALA A 153 11.38 9.39 -3.09
N LEU A 154 10.91 9.72 -4.30
CA LEU A 154 11.26 10.97 -4.96
C LEU A 154 10.71 12.17 -4.21
N THR A 155 9.45 12.11 -3.77
CA THR A 155 8.82 13.24 -3.06
C THR A 155 9.47 13.45 -1.71
N ALA A 156 9.70 12.41 -0.92
CA ALA A 156 10.34 12.54 0.38
C ALA A 156 11.78 13.06 0.23
N GLY A 157 12.55 12.57 -0.75
CA GLY A 157 13.90 13.05 -1.02
C GLY A 157 13.94 14.52 -1.43
N LEU A 158 13.10 14.92 -2.39
CA LEU A 158 13.06 16.30 -2.89
C LEU A 158 12.45 17.26 -1.87
N ALA A 159 11.29 16.92 -1.29
CA ALA A 159 10.64 17.76 -0.29
C ALA A 159 11.52 17.96 0.94
N GLY A 160 12.21 16.91 1.39
CA GLY A 160 13.16 17.02 2.50
C GLY A 160 14.28 18.00 2.22
N HIS A 161 14.81 18.04 1.00
CA HIS A 161 15.81 19.02 0.59
C HIS A 161 15.27 20.47 0.66
N PHE A 162 14.03 20.70 0.23
CA PHE A 162 13.43 22.03 0.25
C PHE A 162 12.89 22.45 1.63
N LEU A 163 12.77 21.54 2.58
CA LEU A 163 12.33 21.84 3.94
C LEU A 163 13.43 22.44 4.81
N ASP A 164 14.70 22.29 4.47
CA ASP A 164 15.82 22.86 5.23
C ASP A 164 16.23 24.26 4.70
N PRO A 165 16.53 25.22 5.60
CA PRO A 165 16.22 25.20 7.03
C PRO A 165 14.70 25.25 7.29
N TYR A 166 14.26 24.50 8.32
CA TYR A 166 12.82 24.39 8.62
C TYR A 166 12.19 25.72 9.02
N SER A 167 11.01 25.98 8.49
CA SER A 167 10.07 27.02 8.98
C SER A 167 8.63 26.60 8.68
N PRO A 168 7.64 27.07 9.50
CA PRO A 168 6.23 26.78 9.23
C PRO A 168 5.76 27.24 7.84
N ALA A 169 6.20 28.42 7.40
CA ALA A 169 5.89 28.95 6.07
C ALA A 169 6.45 28.06 4.96
N ARG A 170 7.68 27.55 5.13
CA ARG A 170 8.32 26.63 4.17
C ARG A 170 7.63 25.29 4.13
N LEU A 171 7.22 24.74 5.29
CA LEU A 171 6.41 23.52 5.33
C LEU A 171 5.13 23.65 4.51
N LEU A 172 4.39 24.76 4.71
CA LEU A 172 3.17 25.03 3.96
C LEU A 172 3.44 25.19 2.46
N ALA A 173 4.48 25.93 2.08
CA ALA A 173 4.86 26.14 0.68
C ALA A 173 5.24 24.82 -0.01
N VAL A 174 6.06 23.98 0.62
CA VAL A 174 6.47 22.68 0.07
C VAL A 174 5.27 21.75 -0.07
N ALA A 175 4.43 21.62 0.96
CA ALA A 175 3.25 20.75 0.92
C ALA A 175 2.23 21.21 -0.13
N ALA A 176 1.97 22.52 -0.24
CA ALA A 176 1.07 23.08 -1.25
C ALA A 176 1.62 22.87 -2.67
N THR A 177 2.94 23.09 -2.87
CA THR A 177 3.59 22.88 -4.17
C THR A 177 3.53 21.41 -4.59
N VAL A 178 3.86 20.49 -3.70
CA VAL A 178 3.78 19.05 -4.00
C VAL A 178 2.35 18.64 -4.30
N SER A 179 1.37 19.12 -3.54
CA SER A 179 -0.05 18.83 -3.78
C SER A 179 -0.52 19.36 -5.15
N ALA A 180 -0.13 20.57 -5.52
CA ALA A 180 -0.46 21.18 -6.80
C ALA A 180 0.20 20.44 -7.97
N LEU A 181 1.49 20.11 -7.86
CA LEU A 181 2.24 19.37 -8.89
C LEU A 181 1.70 17.93 -9.04
N ALA A 182 1.36 17.27 -7.96
CA ALA A 182 0.76 15.94 -7.96
C ALA A 182 -0.62 15.97 -8.68
N TRP A 183 -1.46 16.95 -8.36
CA TRP A 183 -2.73 17.15 -9.05
C TRP A 183 -2.53 17.40 -10.56
N LEU A 184 -1.64 18.31 -10.92
CA LEU A 184 -1.34 18.63 -12.32
C LEU A 184 -0.81 17.41 -13.07
N LEU A 185 0.13 16.67 -12.49
CA LEU A 185 0.69 15.44 -13.07
C LEU A 185 -0.42 14.41 -13.33
N ALA A 186 -1.34 14.21 -12.37
CA ALA A 186 -2.45 13.29 -12.52
C ALA A 186 -3.40 13.70 -13.64
N VAL A 187 -3.77 14.99 -13.72
CA VAL A 187 -4.65 15.52 -14.78
C VAL A 187 -4.01 15.35 -16.16
N VAL A 188 -2.75 15.73 -16.32
CA VAL A 188 -2.00 15.58 -17.57
C VAL A 188 -1.86 14.09 -17.95
N ALA A 189 -1.54 13.23 -16.98
CA ALA A 189 -1.42 11.80 -17.21
C ALA A 189 -2.74 11.14 -17.65
N LEU A 190 -3.88 11.64 -17.19
CA LEU A 190 -5.20 11.13 -17.57
C LEU A 190 -5.74 11.70 -18.89
N ALA A 191 -5.19 12.81 -19.39
CA ALA A 191 -5.70 13.51 -20.56
C ALA A 191 -5.83 12.56 -21.77
N GLY A 192 -7.04 12.35 -22.26
CA GLY A 192 -7.32 11.52 -23.44
C GLY A 192 -7.24 10.00 -23.23
N LEU A 193 -7.00 9.50 -22.00
CA LEU A 193 -6.85 8.05 -21.74
C LEU A 193 -8.18 7.28 -21.97
N GLU A 194 -9.31 7.92 -21.74
CA GLU A 194 -10.65 7.39 -22.02
C GLU A 194 -11.26 7.85 -23.36
N ARG A 195 -10.59 8.78 -24.10
CA ARG A 195 -11.01 9.19 -25.44
C ARG A 195 -10.80 8.04 -26.42
N GLY A 196 -11.86 7.48 -26.94
CA GLY A 196 -11.83 6.34 -27.89
C GLY A 196 -12.85 5.26 -27.57
N THR A 197 -13.74 5.49 -26.62
CA THR A 197 -14.86 4.59 -26.30
C THR A 197 -16.23 5.26 -26.39
N ALA A 198 -16.35 6.35 -27.16
CA ALA A 198 -17.66 6.88 -27.55
C ALA A 198 -18.16 6.06 -28.74
N SER A 199 -18.58 4.85 -28.56
CA SER A 199 -19.63 4.08 -29.23
C SER A 199 -19.44 2.57 -29.06
N VAL A 200 -19.52 2.10 -27.84
CA VAL A 200 -20.20 0.83 -27.67
C VAL A 200 -21.59 1.23 -27.19
N THR A 201 -22.57 1.15 -28.09
CA THR A 201 -23.97 1.18 -27.76
C THR A 201 -24.15 0.40 -26.47
N PRO A 202 -24.83 0.92 -25.45
CA PRO A 202 -25.14 0.11 -24.29
C PRO A 202 -25.96 -1.08 -24.79
N THR A 203 -25.33 -2.21 -25.01
CA THR A 203 -26.10 -3.46 -24.94
C THR A 203 -26.64 -3.42 -23.51
N PRO A 204 -27.98 -3.42 -23.33
CA PRO A 204 -28.53 -3.56 -22.00
C PRO A 204 -27.84 -4.81 -21.44
N ALA A 205 -26.92 -4.63 -20.47
CA ALA A 205 -26.43 -5.75 -19.72
C ALA A 205 -27.69 -6.39 -19.16
N THR A 206 -28.05 -7.55 -19.69
CA THR A 206 -29.03 -8.42 -19.05
C THR A 206 -28.62 -8.43 -17.61
N PRO A 207 -29.46 -8.02 -16.64
CA PRO A 207 -29.11 -8.02 -15.25
C PRO A 207 -28.58 -9.42 -14.95
N SER A 208 -27.28 -9.56 -14.80
CA SER A 208 -26.72 -10.80 -14.26
C SER A 208 -27.45 -10.99 -12.94
N ALA A 209 -27.92 -12.18 -12.65
CA ALA A 209 -28.68 -12.51 -11.44
C ALA A 209 -28.01 -12.05 -10.12
N ALA A 210 -26.78 -11.53 -10.20
CA ALA A 210 -26.08 -10.84 -9.14
C ALA A 210 -26.54 -9.38 -8.91
N THR A 211 -27.34 -8.78 -9.83
CA THR A 211 -27.80 -7.38 -9.74
C THR A 211 -29.21 -7.30 -9.14
N GLU A 212 -29.97 -8.40 -9.12
CA GLU A 212 -31.31 -8.44 -8.51
C GLU A 212 -31.33 -8.79 -7.02
N THR A 213 -30.29 -9.39 -6.50
CA THR A 213 -30.05 -9.44 -5.06
C THR A 213 -29.25 -8.18 -4.70
N GLY A 214 -29.96 -7.10 -4.39
CA GLY A 214 -29.35 -5.92 -3.76
C GLY A 214 -28.32 -6.39 -2.75
N LEU A 215 -27.14 -5.72 -2.67
CA LEU A 215 -26.05 -6.04 -1.73
C LEU A 215 -26.63 -6.32 -0.34
N SER A 216 -27.10 -7.56 -0.14
CA SER A 216 -27.55 -8.01 1.15
C SER A 216 -26.30 -8.16 2.00
N TRP A 217 -26.16 -7.33 3.01
CA TRP A 217 -25.10 -7.45 4.02
C TRP A 217 -25.03 -8.88 4.56
N GLN A 218 -26.16 -9.60 4.57
CA GLN A 218 -26.23 -11.01 4.95
C GLN A 218 -25.53 -11.92 3.95
N ALA A 219 -25.73 -11.72 2.65
CA ALA A 219 -25.07 -12.52 1.61
C ALA A 219 -23.54 -12.25 1.59
N PHE A 220 -23.14 -11.00 1.80
CA PHE A 220 -21.74 -10.64 1.96
C PHE A 220 -21.13 -11.28 3.22
N GLY A 221 -21.81 -11.20 4.36
CA GLY A 221 -21.37 -11.83 5.60
C GLY A 221 -21.22 -13.35 5.47
N GLN A 222 -22.15 -14.01 4.76
CA GLN A 222 -22.07 -15.45 4.50
C GLN A 222 -20.89 -15.81 3.59
N ALA A 223 -20.65 -15.03 2.52
CA ALA A 223 -19.52 -15.23 1.63
C ALA A 223 -18.19 -15.05 2.39
N LEU A 224 -18.10 -14.04 3.25
CA LEU A 224 -16.95 -13.78 4.10
C LEU A 224 -16.72 -14.93 5.09
N ALA A 225 -17.78 -15.39 5.78
CA ALA A 225 -17.70 -16.53 6.71
C ALA A 225 -17.24 -17.82 6.02
N GLN A 226 -17.65 -18.04 4.76
CA GLN A 226 -17.23 -19.20 3.99
C GLN A 226 -15.74 -19.13 3.60
N VAL A 227 -15.24 -17.96 3.18
CA VAL A 227 -13.81 -17.75 2.88
C VAL A 227 -12.98 -17.89 4.16
N TRP A 228 -13.49 -17.39 5.31
CA TRP A 228 -12.83 -17.54 6.60
C TRP A 228 -12.71 -19.00 7.06
N ARG A 229 -13.65 -19.87 6.68
CA ARG A 229 -13.59 -21.32 6.94
C ARG A 229 -12.54 -22.06 6.13
N GLU A 230 -12.04 -21.47 5.03
CA GLU A 230 -10.93 -22.03 4.25
C GLU A 230 -9.61 -21.81 5.02
N PRO A 231 -8.91 -22.87 5.48
CA PRO A 231 -7.72 -22.71 6.33
C PRO A 231 -6.62 -21.85 5.69
N GLN A 232 -6.40 -21.99 4.38
CA GLN A 232 -5.37 -21.23 3.65
C GLN A 232 -5.72 -19.74 3.57
N ALA A 233 -6.98 -19.39 3.25
CA ALA A 233 -7.44 -18.02 3.17
C ALA A 233 -7.36 -17.35 4.56
N ARG A 234 -7.76 -18.05 5.62
CA ARG A 234 -7.66 -17.58 6.99
C ARG A 234 -6.21 -17.33 7.42
N HIS A 235 -5.31 -18.30 7.23
CA HIS A 235 -3.90 -18.14 7.58
C HIS A 235 -3.26 -16.96 6.81
N PHE A 236 -3.58 -16.84 5.53
CA PHE A 236 -3.08 -15.72 4.72
C PHE A 236 -3.65 -14.38 5.19
N THR A 237 -4.92 -14.31 5.56
CA THR A 237 -5.54 -13.09 6.11
C THR A 237 -4.87 -12.65 7.41
N ILE A 238 -4.62 -13.59 8.33
CA ILE A 238 -3.92 -13.31 9.58
C ILE A 238 -2.48 -12.85 9.30
N PHE A 239 -1.78 -13.51 8.37
CA PHE A 239 -0.44 -13.10 7.95
C PHE A 239 -0.43 -11.68 7.39
N VAL A 240 -1.35 -11.34 6.47
CA VAL A 240 -1.46 -9.98 5.91
C VAL A 240 -1.73 -8.97 7.01
N PHE A 241 -2.65 -9.26 7.92
CA PHE A 241 -2.98 -8.38 9.03
C PHE A 241 -1.77 -8.11 9.92
N VAL A 242 -1.08 -9.15 10.41
CA VAL A 242 0.06 -9.01 11.34
C VAL A 242 1.24 -8.32 10.66
N SER A 243 1.58 -8.70 9.44
CA SER A 243 2.70 -8.11 8.72
C SER A 243 2.47 -6.65 8.33
N MET A 244 1.24 -6.31 7.92
CA MET A 244 0.89 -4.93 7.58
C MET A 244 0.73 -4.04 8.82
N LEU A 245 0.35 -4.62 9.96
CA LEU A 245 0.33 -3.93 11.25
C LEU A 245 1.74 -3.53 11.66
N ALA A 246 2.71 -4.45 11.60
CA ALA A 246 4.11 -4.16 11.86
C ALA A 246 4.67 -3.10 10.90
N TYR A 247 4.38 -3.23 9.60
CA TYR A 247 4.82 -2.28 8.58
C TYR A 247 4.28 -0.86 8.85
N SER A 248 2.98 -0.74 9.12
CA SER A 248 2.34 0.57 9.34
C SER A 248 2.79 1.27 10.62
N SER A 249 3.06 0.50 11.68
CA SER A 249 3.60 1.01 12.93
C SER A 249 4.97 1.67 12.71
N GLN A 250 5.86 0.96 12.07
CA GLN A 250 7.21 1.40 11.72
C GLN A 250 7.23 2.72 10.92
N ASP A 251 6.34 2.87 9.93
CA ASP A 251 6.29 4.05 9.07
C ASP A 251 6.01 5.35 9.86
N LEU A 252 5.23 5.28 10.94
CA LEU A 252 4.87 6.47 11.72
C LEU A 252 5.88 6.82 12.81
N ILE A 253 6.74 5.90 13.24
CA ILE A 253 7.68 6.15 14.34
C ILE A 253 9.12 6.39 13.88
N LEU A 254 9.48 6.01 12.66
CA LEU A 254 10.86 6.12 12.16
C LEU A 254 11.35 7.57 12.07
N GLU A 255 10.57 8.50 11.50
CA GLU A 255 10.97 9.90 11.41
C GLU A 255 10.97 10.60 12.77
N PRO A 256 9.97 10.45 13.66
CA PRO A 256 10.05 10.92 15.03
C PRO A 256 11.27 10.39 15.79
N PHE A 257 11.62 9.12 15.63
CA PHE A 257 12.85 8.54 16.18
C PHE A 257 14.11 9.24 15.66
N ALA A 258 14.21 9.44 14.34
CA ALA A 258 15.35 10.12 13.73
C ALA A 258 15.49 11.57 14.25
N GLY A 259 14.39 12.26 14.46
CA GLY A 259 14.37 13.60 15.04
C GLY A 259 14.74 13.61 16.52
N ALA A 260 14.12 12.74 17.34
CA ALA A 260 14.26 12.77 18.78
C ALA A 260 15.58 12.15 19.28
N ALA A 261 16.05 11.05 18.67
CA ALA A 261 17.24 10.32 19.11
C ALA A 261 18.53 10.73 18.36
N PHE A 262 18.41 11.22 17.12
CA PHE A 262 19.56 11.60 16.29
C PHE A 262 19.65 13.10 16.02
N GLY A 263 18.70 13.90 16.50
CA GLY A 263 18.69 15.36 16.29
C GLY A 263 18.53 15.78 14.84
N MET A 264 17.98 14.92 13.96
CA MET A 264 17.76 15.24 12.55
C MET A 264 16.71 16.36 12.40
N THR A 265 16.97 17.29 11.48
CA THR A 265 15.99 18.30 11.08
C THR A 265 14.78 17.67 10.38
N PRO A 266 13.63 18.37 10.26
CA PRO A 266 12.49 17.89 9.47
C PRO A 266 12.86 17.51 8.03
N GLY A 267 13.74 18.29 7.40
CA GLY A 267 14.24 18.00 6.06
C GLY A 267 15.07 16.73 6.00
N GLN A 268 16.01 16.56 6.94
CA GLN A 268 16.87 15.37 7.00
C GLN A 268 16.09 14.10 7.30
N SER A 269 15.12 14.12 8.22
CA SER A 269 14.28 12.95 8.51
C SER A 269 13.36 12.61 7.36
N THR A 270 12.83 13.60 6.64
CA THR A 270 12.05 13.37 5.42
C THR A 270 12.90 12.77 4.29
N GLN A 271 14.17 13.23 4.13
CA GLN A 271 15.11 12.58 3.20
C GLN A 271 15.40 11.12 3.61
N LEU A 272 15.51 10.84 4.91
CA LEU A 272 15.68 9.47 5.42
C LEU A 272 14.48 8.57 5.04
N ALA A 273 13.23 9.08 5.10
CA ALA A 273 12.08 8.36 4.57
C ALA A 273 12.19 8.13 3.05
N GLY A 274 12.75 9.08 2.31
CA GLY A 274 13.08 8.91 0.90
C GLY A 274 14.07 7.77 0.66
N VAL A 275 15.10 7.65 1.50
CA VAL A 275 16.08 6.55 1.47
C VAL A 275 15.40 5.22 1.78
N GLN A 276 14.52 5.15 2.78
CA GLN A 276 13.72 3.96 3.08
C GLN A 276 12.90 3.50 1.89
N HIS A 277 12.11 4.40 1.29
CA HIS A 277 11.24 4.06 0.16
C HIS A 277 12.05 3.76 -1.12
N GLY A 278 13.24 4.36 -1.28
CA GLY A 278 14.20 3.97 -2.30
C GLY A 278 14.67 2.53 -2.14
N GLY A 279 14.96 2.13 -0.90
CA GLY A 279 15.24 0.75 -0.54
C GLY A 279 14.07 -0.19 -0.86
N VAL A 280 12.83 0.20 -0.50
CA VAL A 280 11.61 -0.57 -0.82
C VAL A 280 11.49 -0.80 -2.32
N LEU A 281 11.66 0.25 -3.12
CA LEU A 281 11.61 0.14 -4.58
C LEU A 281 12.69 -0.82 -5.12
N LEU A 282 13.92 -0.69 -4.62
CA LEU A 282 15.01 -1.59 -5.02
C LEU A 282 14.70 -3.04 -4.67
N GLY A 283 14.21 -3.30 -3.45
CA GLY A 283 13.80 -4.64 -2.99
C GLY A 283 12.70 -5.24 -3.87
N MET A 284 11.67 -4.44 -4.20
CA MET A 284 10.59 -4.87 -5.08
C MET A 284 11.09 -5.22 -6.48
N VAL A 285 11.92 -4.38 -7.08
CA VAL A 285 12.50 -4.60 -8.42
C VAL A 285 13.41 -5.84 -8.40
N ALA A 286 14.28 -5.96 -7.41
CA ALA A 286 15.21 -7.09 -7.28
C ALA A 286 14.46 -8.43 -7.20
N VAL A 287 13.41 -8.52 -6.38
CA VAL A 287 12.59 -9.73 -6.25
C VAL A 287 11.78 -10.00 -7.51
N ALA A 288 11.22 -8.97 -8.15
CA ALA A 288 10.51 -9.14 -9.42
C ALA A 288 11.43 -9.71 -10.52
N LEU A 289 12.65 -9.19 -10.63
CA LEU A 289 13.66 -9.69 -11.57
C LEU A 289 14.14 -11.10 -11.21
N ALA A 290 14.40 -11.36 -9.93
CA ALA A 290 14.83 -12.67 -9.44
C ALA A 290 13.78 -13.75 -9.70
N THR A 291 12.51 -13.46 -9.42
CA THR A 291 11.40 -14.38 -9.68
C THR A 291 11.18 -14.63 -11.18
N ALA A 292 11.30 -13.59 -12.01
CA ALA A 292 11.20 -13.72 -13.46
C ALA A 292 12.37 -14.55 -14.03
N TRP A 293 13.58 -14.32 -13.54
CA TRP A 293 14.76 -15.11 -13.93
C TRP A 293 14.63 -16.57 -13.48
N GLY A 294 14.24 -16.81 -12.23
CA GLY A 294 14.06 -18.15 -11.68
C GLY A 294 12.98 -18.96 -12.41
N ALA A 295 11.89 -18.30 -12.84
CA ALA A 295 10.84 -18.92 -13.64
C ALA A 295 11.32 -19.38 -15.02
N ARG A 296 12.26 -18.65 -15.65
CA ARG A 296 12.87 -18.99 -16.95
C ARG A 296 13.96 -20.07 -16.82
N HIS A 297 14.67 -20.11 -15.70
CA HIS A 297 15.84 -20.97 -15.49
C HIS A 297 15.59 -22.04 -14.41
N ARG A 298 14.44 -22.72 -14.48
CA ARG A 298 14.03 -23.73 -13.47
C ARG A 298 15.00 -24.90 -13.33
N GLN A 299 15.78 -25.19 -14.37
CA GLN A 299 16.80 -26.27 -14.34
C GLN A 299 18.11 -25.82 -13.67
N HIS A 300 18.32 -24.53 -13.49
CA HIS A 300 19.48 -24.02 -12.76
C HIS A 300 19.31 -24.27 -11.26
N ARG A 301 20.41 -24.59 -10.55
CA ARG A 301 20.40 -24.93 -9.11
C ARG A 301 19.67 -23.90 -8.22
N TRP A 302 19.73 -22.62 -8.59
CA TRP A 302 19.08 -21.52 -7.87
C TRP A 302 17.70 -21.13 -8.45
N GLY A 303 17.35 -21.67 -9.62
CA GLY A 303 16.12 -21.31 -10.32
C GLY A 303 14.86 -21.45 -9.47
N PRO A 304 14.62 -22.64 -8.87
CA PRO A 304 13.44 -22.86 -8.02
C PRO A 304 13.38 -21.93 -6.79
N ALA A 305 14.54 -21.67 -6.15
CA ALA A 305 14.61 -20.77 -5.00
C ALA A 305 14.30 -19.33 -5.38
N MET A 306 14.88 -18.84 -6.49
CA MET A 306 14.61 -17.49 -7.00
C MET A 306 13.16 -17.31 -7.47
N ALA A 307 12.52 -18.35 -8.00
CA ALA A 307 11.11 -18.32 -8.40
C ALA A 307 10.13 -18.39 -7.21
N SER A 308 10.60 -18.68 -6.00
CA SER A 308 9.76 -18.91 -4.83
C SER A 308 9.29 -17.61 -4.19
N LEU A 309 8.05 -17.19 -4.47
CA LEU A 309 7.42 -16.04 -3.80
C LEU A 309 7.36 -16.21 -2.28
N ARG A 310 7.05 -17.44 -1.81
CA ARG A 310 7.09 -17.78 -0.38
C ARG A 310 8.49 -17.58 0.22
N GLY A 311 9.53 -18.03 -0.49
CA GLY A 311 10.92 -17.84 -0.06
C GLY A 311 11.25 -16.35 0.11
N TRP A 312 10.88 -15.52 -0.83
CA TRP A 312 11.08 -14.07 -0.76
C TRP A 312 10.26 -13.41 0.35
N THR A 313 9.02 -13.87 0.58
CA THR A 313 8.21 -13.39 1.72
C THR A 313 8.87 -13.70 3.06
N LEU A 314 9.35 -14.93 3.24
CA LEU A 314 10.05 -15.36 4.46
C LEU A 314 11.35 -14.58 4.68
N LEU A 315 12.16 -14.50 3.62
CA LEU A 315 13.44 -13.77 3.67
C LEU A 315 13.20 -12.29 3.97
N GLY A 316 12.22 -11.67 3.32
CA GLY A 316 11.88 -10.27 3.55
C GLY A 316 11.41 -10.02 4.97
N CYS A 317 10.51 -10.83 5.53
CA CYS A 317 10.09 -10.71 6.93
C CYS A 317 11.26 -10.89 7.91
N ALA A 318 12.11 -11.89 7.71
CA ALA A 318 13.27 -12.13 8.57
C ALA A 318 14.30 -10.99 8.48
N ALA A 319 14.58 -10.51 7.26
CA ALA A 319 15.47 -9.37 7.05
C ALA A 319 14.91 -8.07 7.63
N SER A 320 13.57 -7.86 7.55
CA SER A 320 12.91 -6.71 8.20
C SER A 320 13.04 -6.77 9.72
N ALA A 321 12.84 -7.96 10.32
CA ALA A 321 13.04 -8.15 11.75
C ALA A 321 14.50 -7.86 12.17
N LEU A 322 15.49 -8.34 11.41
CA LEU A 322 16.91 -8.07 11.67
C LEU A 322 17.24 -6.58 11.52
N ALA A 323 16.70 -5.91 10.51
CA ALA A 323 16.92 -4.47 10.34
C ALA A 323 16.28 -3.64 11.46
N LEU A 324 15.10 -4.06 11.96
CA LEU A 324 14.47 -3.45 13.13
C LEU A 324 15.30 -3.68 14.41
N LEU A 325 15.89 -4.87 14.59
CA LEU A 325 16.84 -5.10 15.69
C LEU A 325 18.09 -4.24 15.55
N ALA A 326 18.56 -3.94 14.34
CA ALA A 326 19.62 -2.98 14.12
C ALA A 326 19.18 -1.55 14.48
N LEU A 327 17.90 -1.17 14.30
CA LEU A 327 17.37 0.10 14.83
C LEU A 327 17.26 0.12 16.35
N VAL A 328 17.01 -1.04 17.00
CA VAL A 328 17.11 -1.16 18.47
C VAL A 328 18.53 -0.83 18.93
N ALA A 329 19.56 -1.41 18.28
CA ALA A 329 20.95 -1.08 18.55
C ALA A 329 21.27 0.39 18.24
N ALA A 330 20.69 0.94 17.17
CA ALA A 330 20.82 2.37 16.84
C ALA A 330 20.31 3.28 17.96
N GLY A 331 19.19 2.94 18.59
CA GLY A 331 18.65 3.66 19.72
C GLY A 331 19.58 3.65 20.94
N ALA A 332 20.28 2.55 21.18
CA ALA A 332 21.24 2.42 22.27
C ALA A 332 22.57 3.13 21.98
N VAL A 333 23.05 3.16 20.74
CA VAL A 333 24.34 3.77 20.34
C VAL A 333 24.18 5.28 20.08
N GLY A 334 23.01 5.71 19.61
CA GLY A 334 22.73 7.11 19.29
C GLY A 334 23.39 7.59 17.99
N PRO A 335 23.72 8.89 17.88
CA PRO A 335 24.19 9.55 16.66
C PRO A 335 25.42 8.95 15.98
N ALA A 336 26.20 8.14 16.66
CA ALA A 336 27.35 7.43 16.08
C ALA A 336 26.94 6.25 15.19
N TRP A 337 25.68 5.80 15.26
CA TRP A 337 25.18 4.70 14.44
C TRP A 337 24.94 5.11 12.99
N PRO A 338 25.29 4.27 12.01
CA PRO A 338 25.03 4.54 10.59
C PRO A 338 23.55 4.35 10.23
N LEU A 339 22.71 5.34 10.58
CA LEU A 339 21.25 5.23 10.46
C LEU A 339 20.77 5.07 9.00
N HIS A 340 21.33 5.83 8.03
CA HIS A 340 20.92 5.77 6.62
C HIS A 340 21.08 4.38 6.00
N PRO A 341 22.23 3.68 6.08
CA PRO A 341 22.36 2.32 5.61
C PRO A 341 21.39 1.34 6.27
N THR A 342 21.15 1.49 7.58
CA THR A 342 20.22 0.62 8.32
C THR A 342 18.79 0.80 7.81
N VAL A 343 18.34 2.04 7.63
CA VAL A 343 17.00 2.37 7.11
C VAL A 343 16.86 1.96 5.65
N PHE A 344 17.91 2.11 4.83
CA PHE A 344 17.91 1.61 3.47
C PHE A 344 17.77 0.07 3.42
N ALA A 345 18.52 -0.65 4.25
CA ALA A 345 18.42 -2.12 4.35
C ALA A 345 17.03 -2.57 4.81
N LEU A 346 16.43 -1.86 5.78
CA LEU A 346 15.04 -2.08 6.19
C LEU A 346 14.08 -1.88 5.01
N GLY A 347 14.28 -0.82 4.23
CA GLY A 347 13.51 -0.58 3.01
C GLY A 347 13.62 -1.74 2.03
N VAL A 348 14.81 -2.22 1.71
CA VAL A 348 15.04 -3.36 0.79
C VAL A 348 14.33 -4.61 1.30
N ALA A 349 14.42 -4.90 2.59
CA ALA A 349 13.75 -6.03 3.22
C ALA A 349 12.21 -5.93 3.11
N ASN A 350 11.66 -4.74 3.40
CA ASN A 350 10.23 -4.45 3.28
C ASN A 350 9.74 -4.57 1.83
N GLY A 351 10.54 -4.14 0.85
CA GLY A 351 10.24 -4.28 -0.57
C GLY A 351 10.20 -5.74 -1.01
N ALA A 352 11.16 -6.55 -0.56
CA ALA A 352 11.20 -7.98 -0.84
C ALA A 352 10.00 -8.71 -0.23
N PHE A 353 9.65 -8.41 1.03
CA PHE A 353 8.46 -8.91 1.69
C PHE A 353 7.19 -8.55 0.91
N SER A 354 7.02 -7.28 0.55
CA SER A 354 5.80 -6.75 -0.06
C SER A 354 5.50 -7.42 -1.40
N ILE A 355 6.49 -7.54 -2.30
CA ILE A 355 6.28 -8.16 -3.61
C ILE A 355 6.03 -9.66 -3.49
N GLY A 356 6.70 -10.32 -2.55
CA GLY A 356 6.47 -11.73 -2.24
C GLY A 356 5.05 -11.99 -1.71
N ALA A 357 4.57 -11.13 -0.81
CA ALA A 357 3.22 -11.20 -0.25
C ALA A 357 2.14 -10.92 -1.31
N ILE A 358 2.30 -9.87 -2.13
CA ILE A 358 1.38 -9.54 -3.23
C ILE A 358 1.32 -10.68 -4.26
N GLY A 359 2.46 -11.23 -4.65
CA GLY A 359 2.52 -12.36 -5.56
C GLY A 359 1.85 -13.61 -5.00
N SER A 360 2.06 -13.91 -3.72
CA SER A 360 1.40 -15.02 -3.01
C SER A 360 -0.12 -14.80 -2.93
N MET A 361 -0.56 -13.57 -2.70
CA MET A 361 -1.97 -13.18 -2.69
C MET A 361 -2.64 -13.47 -4.04
N MET A 362 -2.01 -13.06 -5.14
CA MET A 362 -2.53 -13.32 -6.49
C MET A 362 -2.64 -14.82 -6.77
N MET A 363 -1.61 -15.60 -6.42
CA MET A 363 -1.62 -17.06 -6.58
C MET A 363 -2.73 -17.73 -5.78
N LEU A 364 -2.92 -17.34 -4.52
CA LEU A 364 -3.95 -17.92 -3.65
C LEU A 364 -5.37 -17.50 -4.09
N ALA A 365 -5.54 -16.33 -4.69
CA ALA A 365 -6.82 -15.91 -5.25
C ALA A 365 -7.28 -16.86 -6.35
N ASP A 366 -6.36 -17.28 -7.24
CA ASP A 366 -6.65 -18.17 -8.38
C ASP A 366 -6.88 -19.63 -7.96
N GLN A 367 -6.34 -20.10 -6.83
CA GLN A 367 -6.41 -21.51 -6.40
C GLN A 367 -7.73 -21.91 -5.75
N GLY A 368 -8.60 -20.97 -5.40
CA GLY A 368 -9.83 -21.24 -4.70
C GLY A 368 -11.01 -21.64 -5.59
N ARG A 369 -12.20 -21.82 -4.99
CA ARG A 369 -13.44 -22.06 -5.73
C ARG A 369 -13.66 -20.91 -6.71
N ARG A 370 -13.83 -21.24 -8.01
CA ARG A 370 -14.18 -20.30 -9.07
C ARG A 370 -15.42 -19.52 -8.62
N ALA A 371 -15.45 -18.21 -8.81
CA ALA A 371 -16.48 -17.25 -8.41
C ALA A 371 -16.30 -16.56 -7.03
N ARG A 372 -15.19 -16.77 -6.29
CA ARG A 372 -14.94 -16.07 -5.00
C ARG A 372 -13.61 -15.32 -4.92
N GLU A 373 -12.94 -15.16 -6.03
CA GLU A 373 -11.68 -14.40 -6.13
C GLU A 373 -11.84 -12.98 -5.61
N GLY A 374 -12.92 -12.29 -5.99
CA GLY A 374 -13.24 -10.95 -5.54
C GLY A 374 -13.47 -10.87 -4.01
N THR A 375 -14.17 -11.87 -3.42
CA THR A 375 -14.40 -11.92 -1.98
C THR A 375 -13.10 -12.11 -1.18
N ARG A 376 -12.17 -12.96 -1.68
CA ARG A 376 -10.86 -13.14 -1.06
C ARG A 376 -10.02 -11.88 -1.13
N MET A 377 -9.94 -11.27 -2.31
CA MET A 377 -9.22 -10.01 -2.50
C MET A 377 -9.79 -8.89 -1.63
N GLY A 378 -11.12 -8.84 -1.50
CA GLY A 378 -11.80 -7.90 -0.61
C GLY A 378 -11.49 -8.14 0.87
N LEU A 379 -11.47 -9.40 1.32
CA LEU A 379 -11.09 -9.76 2.69
C LEU A 379 -9.66 -9.35 3.02
N TRP A 380 -8.72 -9.64 2.12
CA TRP A 380 -7.31 -9.29 2.32
C TRP A 380 -7.08 -7.77 2.27
N GLY A 381 -7.76 -7.08 1.36
CA GLY A 381 -7.74 -5.61 1.31
C GLY A 381 -8.32 -4.96 2.58
N ALA A 382 -9.40 -5.51 3.13
CA ALA A 382 -9.97 -5.06 4.40
C ALA A 382 -9.03 -5.35 5.58
N ALA A 383 -8.41 -6.54 5.62
CA ALA A 383 -7.42 -6.87 6.63
C ALA A 383 -6.21 -5.93 6.59
N GLN A 384 -5.73 -5.59 5.39
CA GLN A 384 -4.67 -4.62 5.19
C GLN A 384 -5.07 -3.21 5.68
N ALA A 385 -6.25 -2.72 5.31
CA ALA A 385 -6.72 -1.40 5.71
C ALA A 385 -6.88 -1.28 7.24
N MET A 386 -7.44 -2.32 7.88
CA MET A 386 -7.54 -2.38 9.35
C MET A 386 -6.14 -2.46 10.00
N ALA A 387 -5.23 -3.24 9.42
CA ALA A 387 -3.87 -3.35 9.91
C ALA A 387 -3.13 -2.00 9.85
N PHE A 388 -3.29 -1.24 8.78
CA PHE A 388 -2.71 0.10 8.65
C PHE A 388 -3.29 1.09 9.66
N ALA A 389 -4.62 1.07 9.87
CA ALA A 389 -5.26 1.94 10.86
C ALA A 389 -4.80 1.61 12.29
N LEU A 390 -4.86 0.32 12.65
CA LEU A 390 -4.49 -0.13 14.00
C LEU A 390 -2.99 -0.08 14.22
N GLY A 391 -2.17 -0.42 13.23
CA GLY A 391 -0.72 -0.39 13.33
C GLY A 391 -0.20 1.01 13.60
N GLY A 392 -0.72 2.01 12.88
CA GLY A 392 -0.40 3.41 13.14
C GLY A 392 -0.77 3.84 14.56
N LEU A 393 -1.99 3.52 15.02
CA LEU A 393 -2.44 3.83 16.39
C LEU A 393 -1.63 3.11 17.46
N LEU A 394 -1.40 1.81 17.29
CA LEU A 394 -0.68 1.00 18.28
C LEU A 394 0.80 1.37 18.33
N GLY A 395 1.44 1.61 17.19
CA GLY A 395 2.84 2.02 17.13
C GLY A 395 3.08 3.38 17.77
N THR A 396 2.26 4.38 17.44
CA THR A 396 2.37 5.72 18.01
C THR A 396 1.96 5.73 19.50
N GLY A 397 0.92 4.98 19.90
CA GLY A 397 0.53 4.82 21.30
C GLY A 397 1.62 4.10 22.11
N ALA A 398 2.25 3.06 21.54
CA ALA A 398 3.39 2.39 22.17
C ALA A 398 4.60 3.34 22.32
N ALA A 399 4.85 4.20 21.33
CA ALA A 399 5.92 5.21 21.43
C ALA A 399 5.64 6.23 22.53
N ASP A 400 4.41 6.72 22.69
CA ASP A 400 4.05 7.63 23.77
C ASP A 400 4.17 6.96 25.14
N LEU A 401 3.70 5.71 25.28
CA LEU A 401 3.88 4.93 26.50
C LEU A 401 5.34 4.68 26.82
N ALA A 402 6.14 4.32 25.82
CA ALA A 402 7.58 4.13 25.99
C ALA A 402 8.27 5.41 26.44
N ARG A 403 7.94 6.56 25.84
CA ARG A 403 8.48 7.88 26.24
C ARG A 403 8.06 8.31 27.65
N ALA A 404 6.94 7.81 28.16
CA ALA A 404 6.55 8.02 29.54
C ALA A 404 7.30 7.12 30.53
N LEU A 405 7.78 5.95 30.08
CA LEU A 405 8.50 4.98 30.90
C LEU A 405 10.03 5.22 30.90
N TRP A 406 10.58 5.65 29.77
CA TRP A 406 12.02 5.88 29.59
C TRP A 406 12.30 7.35 29.25
N ALA A 407 13.16 7.97 30.01
CA ALA A 407 13.55 9.38 29.79
C ALA A 407 14.39 9.56 28.52
N ASP A 408 15.16 8.53 28.12
CA ASP A 408 15.98 8.56 26.93
C ASP A 408 15.13 8.22 25.69
N PRO A 409 15.04 9.13 24.70
CA PRO A 409 14.26 8.89 23.48
C PRO A 409 14.75 7.67 22.67
N GLY A 410 16.07 7.45 22.63
CA GLY A 410 16.66 6.31 21.93
C GLY A 410 16.14 4.98 22.46
N THR A 411 16.17 4.79 23.77
CA THR A 411 15.65 3.60 24.47
C THR A 411 14.14 3.46 24.30
N ALA A 412 13.39 4.58 24.39
CA ALA A 412 11.94 4.57 24.21
C ALA A 412 11.53 4.01 22.84
N TYR A 413 12.07 4.56 21.76
CA TYR A 413 11.77 4.09 20.40
C TYR A 413 12.35 2.69 20.13
N ALA A 414 13.53 2.35 20.68
CA ALA A 414 14.12 1.02 20.57
C ALA A 414 13.18 -0.07 21.08
N SER A 415 12.45 0.16 22.18
CA SER A 415 11.50 -0.80 22.71
C SER A 415 10.32 -1.07 21.74
N VAL A 416 9.87 -0.05 21.00
CA VAL A 416 8.83 -0.19 19.99
C VAL A 416 9.35 -0.95 18.77
N PHE A 417 10.55 -0.64 18.29
CA PHE A 417 11.19 -1.40 17.20
C PHE A 417 11.42 -2.86 17.57
N ALA A 418 11.74 -3.17 18.85
CA ALA A 418 11.84 -4.56 19.31
C ALA A 418 10.50 -5.31 19.21
N LEU A 419 9.40 -4.66 19.59
CA LEU A 419 8.06 -5.21 19.42
C LEU A 419 7.72 -5.45 17.94
N GLU A 420 8.05 -4.52 17.06
CA GLU A 420 7.85 -4.66 15.62
C GLU A 420 8.70 -5.77 15.01
N ALA A 421 9.95 -5.94 15.47
CA ALA A 421 10.78 -7.07 15.07
C ALA A 421 10.15 -8.41 15.44
N LEU A 422 9.52 -8.50 16.63
CA LEU A 422 8.77 -9.69 17.05
C LEU A 422 7.55 -9.92 16.14
N LEU A 423 6.82 -8.87 15.76
CA LEU A 423 5.68 -8.97 14.83
C LEU A 423 6.12 -9.46 13.44
N PHE A 424 7.26 -8.98 12.92
CA PHE A 424 7.82 -9.50 11.68
C PHE A 424 8.32 -10.96 11.82
N GLY A 425 8.88 -11.33 12.96
CA GLY A 425 9.20 -12.72 13.28
C GLY A 425 7.96 -13.62 13.30
N LEU A 426 6.88 -13.16 13.92
CA LEU A 426 5.57 -13.82 13.90
C LEU A 426 5.02 -13.91 12.48
N SER A 427 5.17 -12.86 11.68
CA SER A 427 4.76 -12.84 10.27
C SER A 427 5.52 -13.87 9.44
N ALA A 428 6.84 -14.01 9.66
CA ALA A 428 7.64 -15.05 9.02
C ALA A 428 7.16 -16.45 9.42
N TRP A 429 6.87 -16.66 10.69
CA TRP A 429 6.33 -17.94 11.17
C TRP A 429 4.94 -18.25 10.56
N LEU A 430 4.05 -17.27 10.49
CA LEU A 430 2.74 -17.43 9.81
C LEU A 430 2.92 -17.75 8.32
N ALA A 431 3.85 -17.09 7.64
CA ALA A 431 4.15 -17.33 6.23
C ALA A 431 4.68 -18.79 5.99
N MET A 432 5.36 -19.38 6.96
CA MET A 432 5.76 -20.81 6.88
C MET A 432 4.56 -21.76 6.86
N ARG A 433 3.44 -21.36 7.45
CA ARG A 433 2.21 -22.18 7.51
C ARG A 433 1.33 -22.02 6.25
N ILE A 434 1.63 -21.06 5.38
CA ILE A 434 0.93 -20.90 4.11
C ILE A 434 1.50 -21.91 3.13
N THR A 435 0.75 -22.98 2.88
CA THR A 435 1.11 -23.96 1.88
C THR A 435 0.70 -23.45 0.50
N THR A 436 1.66 -22.95 -0.26
CA THR A 436 1.49 -22.83 -1.71
C THR A 436 1.67 -24.25 -2.29
N GLY A 437 0.58 -25.01 -2.43
CA GLY A 437 0.62 -26.29 -3.13
C GLY A 437 1.18 -26.08 -4.54
N PRO A 438 1.85 -27.09 -5.15
CA PRO A 438 2.23 -27.03 -6.54
C PRO A 438 0.95 -26.70 -7.34
N ALA A 439 1.02 -25.72 -8.25
CA ALA A 439 -0.07 -25.44 -9.16
C ALA A 439 -0.52 -26.75 -9.76
N ALA A 440 -1.76 -27.17 -9.51
CA ALA A 440 -2.32 -28.34 -10.15
C ALA A 440 -2.12 -28.13 -11.65
N ALA A 441 -1.39 -29.05 -12.30
CA ALA A 441 -1.21 -29.01 -13.73
C ALA A 441 -2.61 -28.83 -14.34
N PRO A 442 -2.81 -27.92 -15.30
CA PRO A 442 -4.11 -27.73 -15.90
C PRO A 442 -4.56 -29.12 -16.36
N ALA A 443 -5.65 -29.62 -15.77
CA ALA A 443 -6.26 -30.89 -16.20
C ALA A 443 -6.46 -30.75 -17.69
N ALA A 444 -5.74 -31.55 -18.45
CA ALA A 444 -5.87 -31.62 -19.89
C ALA A 444 -7.37 -31.82 -20.14
N ARG A 445 -8.00 -30.82 -20.74
CA ARG A 445 -9.40 -30.96 -21.18
C ARG A 445 -9.38 -32.11 -22.16
N ALA A 446 -9.77 -33.30 -21.73
CA ALA A 446 -10.21 -34.33 -22.63
C ALA A 446 -11.42 -33.75 -23.37
N TYR A 447 -11.20 -33.23 -24.56
CA TYR A 447 -12.28 -32.98 -25.48
C TYR A 447 -12.93 -34.35 -25.76
N PRO A 448 -14.20 -34.56 -25.47
CA PRO A 448 -14.84 -35.76 -25.96
C PRO A 448 -14.77 -35.70 -27.49
N HIS A 449 -14.07 -36.65 -28.08
CA HIS A 449 -14.11 -36.83 -29.53
C HIS A 449 -15.59 -36.99 -29.93
N PRO A 450 -16.10 -36.21 -30.91
CA PRO A 450 -17.41 -36.47 -31.45
C PRO A 450 -17.36 -37.85 -32.08
N THR A 451 -18.14 -38.78 -31.53
CA THR A 451 -18.41 -40.08 -32.17
C THR A 451 -19.10 -39.81 -33.51
N LEU A 452 -18.39 -40.07 -34.59
CA LEU A 452 -18.97 -40.09 -35.92
C LEU A 452 -20.13 -41.13 -35.94
N PRO A 453 -21.30 -40.80 -36.47
CA PRO A 453 -22.37 -41.79 -36.62
C PRO A 453 -21.90 -42.86 -37.58
N ALA A 454 -22.12 -44.14 -37.22
CA ALA A 454 -21.86 -45.28 -38.07
C ALA A 454 -22.69 -45.13 -39.39
N GLN A 455 -21.99 -45.14 -40.52
CA GLN A 455 -22.66 -45.29 -41.83
C GLN A 455 -23.36 -46.62 -41.85
N GLY A 456 -24.69 -46.60 -41.90
CA GLY A 456 -25.49 -47.77 -42.12
C GLY A 456 -25.29 -48.28 -43.55
N ASP A 457 -24.89 -49.53 -43.69
CA ASP A 457 -24.92 -50.29 -44.92
C ASP A 457 -26.38 -50.43 -45.36
N HIS A 458 -26.70 -49.85 -46.51
CA HIS A 458 -27.86 -50.26 -47.27
C HIS A 458 -27.39 -51.13 -48.43
N ALA A 459 -27.68 -52.43 -48.35
CA ALA A 459 -27.77 -53.37 -49.47
C ALA A 459 -29.13 -53.25 -50.14
#